data_552ba9aa85eb3ffdd7f142d40931ee9e
#
_entry.id   552ba9aa85eb3ffdd7f142d40931ee9e
#
_cell.length_a   1.000
_cell.length_b   1.000
_cell.length_c   1.000
_cell.angle_alpha   90.00
_cell.angle_beta   90.00
_cell.angle_gamma   90.00
#
_symmetry.space_group_name_H-M   'P 1'
#
loop_
_entity.id
_entity.type
_entity.pdbx_description
1 polymer ?
#
loop_
_entity_poly.entity_id
_entity_poly.type
_entity_poly.pdbx_seq_one_letter_code
_entity_poly.pdbx_strand_id
1 'polypeptide(L)'
;SETFVPPISGVDTVPFWTHRDALDNKELPASLAIIGGGVIGIEFASFFNSLGVQVTVIEMLDEILGGMDKELSAMLRAEYAKRGIKFMLSTKVISIAEASSDDGKPQVQVSYENAEGAGAVLADRLLMSVGRRPVIKGFGLENLDLRRTERGNICVNECMQASVPGIYVCGDLTGFSLLAHTAVREAEVAVHTILGQKDAMSYWAI
;
A
#
# COMPACT_ATOMS: atom_id res chain seq x y z
N SER A 1 4.48 8.06 -6.25
CA SER A 1 4.89 6.77 -5.69
C SER A 1 4.39 5.60 -6.52
N GLU A 2 4.93 4.41 -6.30
CA GLU A 2 4.51 3.16 -6.91
C GLU A 2 4.27 2.10 -5.84
N THR A 3 3.56 1.02 -6.20
CA THR A 3 3.35 -0.13 -5.29
C THR A 3 4.70 -0.73 -4.93
N PHE A 4 4.94 -0.93 -3.65
CA PHE A 4 6.07 -1.73 -3.19
C PHE A 4 5.73 -3.21 -3.37
N VAL A 5 6.60 -3.93 -4.06
CA VAL A 5 6.51 -5.39 -4.22
C VAL A 5 7.64 -6.01 -3.40
N PRO A 6 7.33 -6.74 -2.33
CA PRO A 6 8.36 -7.37 -1.50
C PRO A 6 8.98 -8.56 -2.23
N PRO A 7 10.21 -8.96 -1.89
CA PRO A 7 10.90 -10.09 -2.51
C PRO A 7 10.34 -11.44 -1.99
N ILE A 8 9.10 -11.74 -2.35
CA ILE A 8 8.42 -13.01 -2.04
C ILE A 8 8.73 -13.99 -3.17
N SER A 9 9.03 -15.24 -2.83
CA SER A 9 9.27 -16.29 -3.82
C SER A 9 8.05 -16.44 -4.75
N GLY A 10 8.28 -16.45 -6.06
CA GLY A 10 7.25 -16.54 -7.09
C GLY A 10 6.71 -15.20 -7.59
N VAL A 11 7.08 -14.07 -6.99
CA VAL A 11 6.54 -12.74 -7.35
C VAL A 11 6.86 -12.30 -8.78
N ASP A 12 7.94 -12.80 -9.36
CA ASP A 12 8.36 -12.46 -10.73
C ASP A 12 7.65 -13.31 -11.80
N THR A 13 6.97 -14.38 -11.41
CA THR A 13 6.39 -15.36 -12.35
C THR A 13 4.87 -15.50 -12.20
N VAL A 14 4.32 -15.23 -11.03
CA VAL A 14 2.89 -15.38 -10.74
C VAL A 14 2.18 -14.04 -10.95
N PRO A 15 1.11 -13.98 -11.76
CA PRO A 15 0.37 -12.74 -11.95
C PRO A 15 -0.36 -12.33 -10.66
N PHE A 16 -0.22 -11.07 -10.30
CA PHE A 16 -0.96 -10.45 -9.19
C PHE A 16 -1.44 -9.06 -9.59
N TRP A 17 -2.44 -8.57 -8.89
CA TRP A 17 -2.94 -7.21 -9.05
C TRP A 17 -2.18 -6.24 -8.17
N THR A 18 -1.95 -5.06 -8.68
CA THR A 18 -1.73 -3.83 -7.92
C THR A 18 -3.07 -3.10 -7.76
N HIS A 19 -3.05 -1.96 -7.06
CA HIS A 19 -4.24 -1.09 -6.99
C HIS A 19 -4.75 -0.66 -8.38
N ARG A 20 -3.88 -0.50 -9.38
CA ARG A 20 -4.28 -0.13 -10.75
C ARG A 20 -5.05 -1.26 -11.42
N ASP A 21 -4.52 -2.47 -11.36
CA ASP A 21 -5.17 -3.64 -11.94
C ASP A 21 -6.54 -3.88 -11.31
N ALA A 22 -6.65 -3.69 -9.99
CA ALA A 22 -7.90 -3.82 -9.26
C ALA A 22 -8.93 -2.75 -9.64
N LEU A 23 -8.51 -1.50 -9.91
CA LEU A 23 -9.38 -0.42 -10.36
C LEU A 23 -9.82 -0.58 -11.82
N ASP A 24 -8.94 -1.08 -12.68
CA ASP A 24 -9.21 -1.26 -14.12
C ASP A 24 -9.93 -2.59 -14.43
N ASN A 25 -10.11 -3.44 -13.42
CA ASN A 25 -10.71 -4.76 -13.58
C ASN A 25 -12.17 -4.67 -14.10
N LYS A 26 -12.52 -5.57 -15.03
CA LYS A 26 -13.85 -5.62 -15.67
C LYS A 26 -14.69 -6.81 -15.22
N GLU A 27 -14.07 -7.79 -14.55
CA GLU A 27 -14.73 -9.04 -14.15
C GLU A 27 -14.48 -9.31 -12.67
N LEU A 28 -15.53 -9.57 -11.91
CA LEU A 28 -15.39 -9.90 -10.49
C LEU A 28 -14.86 -11.34 -10.33
N PRO A 29 -13.78 -11.54 -9.57
CA PRO A 29 -13.37 -12.89 -9.17
C PRO A 29 -14.35 -13.46 -8.14
N ALA A 30 -14.44 -14.77 -8.00
CA ALA A 30 -15.20 -15.38 -6.92
C ALA A 30 -14.45 -15.22 -5.57
N SER A 31 -13.11 -15.21 -5.61
CA SER A 31 -12.26 -15.07 -4.43
C SER A 31 -11.05 -14.17 -4.68
N LEU A 32 -10.68 -13.40 -3.65
CA LEU A 32 -9.56 -12.47 -3.66
C LEU A 32 -8.71 -12.63 -2.39
N ALA A 33 -7.42 -12.96 -2.56
CA ALA A 33 -6.45 -12.84 -1.49
C ALA A 33 -5.79 -11.45 -1.54
N ILE A 34 -5.63 -10.80 -0.40
CA ILE A 34 -4.97 -9.49 -0.29
C ILE A 34 -3.78 -9.66 0.65
N ILE A 35 -2.58 -9.41 0.14
CA ILE A 35 -1.37 -9.34 0.97
C ILE A 35 -1.19 -7.89 1.42
N GLY A 36 -1.32 -7.66 2.73
CA GLY A 36 -1.23 -6.36 3.39
C GLY A 36 -2.57 -5.80 3.85
N GLY A 37 -2.69 -5.61 5.16
CA GLY A 37 -3.86 -5.05 5.85
C GLY A 37 -3.77 -3.54 6.09
N GLY A 38 -2.97 -2.81 5.29
CA GLY A 38 -2.92 -1.35 5.30
C GLY A 38 -4.16 -0.72 4.66
N VAL A 39 -4.22 0.63 4.64
CA VAL A 39 -5.40 1.40 4.17
C VAL A 39 -5.89 0.92 2.80
N ILE A 40 -5.00 0.83 1.81
CA ILE A 40 -5.35 0.41 0.45
C ILE A 40 -5.93 -1.02 0.45
N GLY A 41 -5.30 -1.96 1.17
CA GLY A 41 -5.78 -3.35 1.24
C GLY A 41 -7.15 -3.45 1.88
N ILE A 42 -7.40 -2.70 2.94
CA ILE A 42 -8.67 -2.69 3.66
C ILE A 42 -9.80 -2.01 2.84
N GLU A 43 -9.49 -0.94 2.12
CA GLU A 43 -10.45 -0.31 1.19
C GLU A 43 -10.88 -1.29 0.09
N PHE A 44 -9.93 -1.96 -0.57
CA PHE A 44 -10.26 -2.99 -1.56
C PHE A 44 -10.96 -4.20 -0.96
N ALA A 45 -10.58 -4.63 0.25
CA ALA A 45 -11.27 -5.71 0.94
C ALA A 45 -12.75 -5.39 1.14
N SER A 46 -13.06 -4.18 1.62
CA SER A 46 -14.42 -3.69 1.79
C SER A 46 -15.18 -3.60 0.45
N PHE A 47 -14.53 -3.02 -0.57
CA PHE A 47 -15.12 -2.84 -1.89
C PHE A 47 -15.49 -4.19 -2.53
N PHE A 48 -14.55 -5.10 -2.67
CA PHE A 48 -14.80 -6.40 -3.30
C PHE A 48 -15.76 -7.27 -2.49
N ASN A 49 -15.67 -7.25 -1.16
CA ASN A 49 -16.61 -7.99 -0.31
C ASN A 49 -18.05 -7.48 -0.48
N SER A 50 -18.25 -6.16 -0.61
CA SER A 50 -19.59 -5.59 -0.85
C SER A 50 -20.20 -6.01 -2.19
N LEU A 51 -19.36 -6.43 -3.14
CA LEU A 51 -19.77 -6.99 -4.44
C LEU A 51 -19.91 -8.53 -4.44
N GLY A 52 -19.82 -9.15 -3.27
CA GLY A 52 -20.01 -10.61 -3.10
C GLY A 52 -18.74 -11.45 -3.30
N VAL A 53 -17.56 -10.83 -3.47
CA VAL A 53 -16.29 -11.55 -3.57
C VAL A 53 -15.89 -12.10 -2.19
N GLN A 54 -15.42 -13.33 -2.13
CA GLN A 54 -14.84 -13.90 -0.91
C GLN A 54 -13.43 -13.33 -0.70
N VAL A 55 -13.25 -12.50 0.33
CA VAL A 55 -11.99 -11.80 0.58
C VAL A 55 -11.25 -12.39 1.77
N THR A 56 -9.95 -12.65 1.60
CA THR A 56 -9.02 -13.01 2.67
C THR A 56 -7.88 -12.00 2.70
N VAL A 57 -7.70 -11.30 3.81
CA VAL A 57 -6.59 -10.37 4.06
C VAL A 57 -5.52 -11.08 4.88
N ILE A 58 -4.28 -11.07 4.40
CA ILE A 58 -3.11 -11.67 5.07
C ILE A 58 -2.20 -10.52 5.50
N GLU A 59 -2.04 -10.34 6.81
CA GLU A 59 -1.28 -9.24 7.40
C GLU A 59 -0.19 -9.79 8.33
N MET A 60 1.03 -9.31 8.15
CA MET A 60 2.18 -9.71 8.95
C MET A 60 2.14 -9.13 10.37
N LEU A 61 1.54 -7.96 10.52
CA LEU A 61 1.38 -7.31 11.82
C LEU A 61 0.25 -7.96 12.64
N ASP A 62 0.22 -7.62 13.92
CA ASP A 62 -0.77 -8.10 14.90
C ASP A 62 -2.15 -7.43 14.75
N GLU A 63 -2.25 -6.36 13.94
CA GLU A 63 -3.50 -5.68 13.63
C GLU A 63 -3.45 -5.03 12.25
N ILE A 64 -4.62 -4.78 11.64
CA ILE A 64 -4.77 -4.02 10.39
C ILE A 64 -4.49 -2.53 10.62
N LEU A 65 -4.30 -1.77 9.53
CA LEU A 65 -4.09 -0.32 9.54
C LEU A 65 -2.92 0.09 10.43
N GLY A 66 -1.78 -0.60 10.30
CA GLY A 66 -0.57 -0.32 11.09
C GLY A 66 -0.21 1.16 11.13
N GLY A 67 -0.03 1.71 12.33
CA GLY A 67 0.22 3.13 12.57
C GLY A 67 -1.02 3.93 12.99
N MET A 68 -2.23 3.34 12.91
CA MET A 68 -3.47 3.90 13.46
C MET A 68 -3.72 3.41 14.90
N ASP A 69 -4.72 3.99 15.55
CA ASP A 69 -5.18 3.54 16.85
C ASP A 69 -5.65 2.09 16.80
N LYS A 70 -5.07 1.24 17.65
CA LYS A 70 -5.33 -0.20 17.62
C LYS A 70 -6.78 -0.57 18.01
N GLU A 71 -7.40 0.18 18.89
CA GLU A 71 -8.79 -0.06 19.29
C GLU A 71 -9.73 0.20 18.10
N LEU A 72 -9.55 1.31 17.41
CA LEU A 72 -10.33 1.63 16.20
C LEU A 72 -10.08 0.61 15.09
N SER A 73 -8.84 0.20 14.87
CA SER A 73 -8.47 -0.83 13.89
C SER A 73 -9.16 -2.17 14.20
N ALA A 74 -9.12 -2.61 15.46
CA ALA A 74 -9.77 -3.82 15.91
C ALA A 74 -11.30 -3.75 15.75
N MET A 75 -11.93 -2.61 16.07
CA MET A 75 -13.37 -2.40 15.86
C MET A 75 -13.74 -2.52 14.38
N LEU A 76 -13.00 -1.86 13.48
CA LEU A 76 -13.23 -1.95 12.04
C LEU A 76 -13.07 -3.38 11.52
N ARG A 77 -11.99 -4.06 11.93
CA ARG A 77 -11.75 -5.46 11.57
C ARG A 77 -12.90 -6.38 12.04
N ALA A 78 -13.36 -6.20 13.28
CA ALA A 78 -14.47 -6.98 13.81
C ALA A 78 -15.77 -6.77 13.01
N GLU A 79 -16.03 -5.52 12.57
CA GLU A 79 -17.19 -5.21 11.74
C GLU A 79 -17.09 -5.85 10.35
N TYR A 80 -15.89 -5.80 9.73
CA TYR A 80 -15.67 -6.41 8.44
C TYR A 80 -15.67 -7.94 8.48
N ALA A 81 -15.20 -8.54 9.58
CA ALA A 81 -15.29 -9.98 9.79
C ALA A 81 -16.75 -10.47 9.86
N LYS A 82 -17.66 -9.70 10.47
CA LYS A 82 -19.11 -10.00 10.46
C LYS A 82 -19.70 -10.00 9.04
N ARG A 83 -19.11 -9.22 8.13
CA ARG A 83 -19.51 -9.19 6.71
C ARG A 83 -18.88 -10.30 5.88
N GLY A 84 -18.05 -11.16 6.48
CA GLY A 84 -17.45 -12.32 5.83
C GLY A 84 -16.02 -12.14 5.33
N ILE A 85 -15.37 -10.99 5.58
CA ILE A 85 -13.95 -10.83 5.28
C ILE A 85 -13.14 -11.66 6.27
N LYS A 86 -12.25 -12.52 5.77
CA LYS A 86 -11.33 -13.29 6.60
C LYS A 86 -10.05 -12.49 6.82
N PHE A 87 -9.58 -12.43 8.07
CA PHE A 87 -8.31 -11.79 8.45
C PHE A 87 -7.35 -12.81 9.01
N MET A 88 -6.13 -12.82 8.49
CA MET A 88 -5.02 -13.63 8.98
C MET A 88 -3.93 -12.66 9.44
N LEU A 89 -3.98 -12.31 10.72
CA LEU A 89 -3.03 -11.43 11.38
C LEU A 89 -1.79 -12.21 11.83
N SER A 90 -0.69 -11.49 12.11
CA SER A 90 0.60 -12.10 12.52
C SER A 90 1.01 -13.24 11.57
N THR A 91 0.67 -13.10 10.28
CA THR A 91 0.83 -14.14 9.26
C THR A 91 1.79 -13.65 8.17
N LYS A 92 2.94 -14.30 8.07
CA LYS A 92 3.98 -13.97 7.10
C LYS A 92 3.78 -14.78 5.82
N VAL A 93 3.65 -14.10 4.70
CA VAL A 93 3.64 -14.74 3.37
C VAL A 93 5.07 -15.16 3.01
N ILE A 94 5.23 -16.41 2.59
CA ILE A 94 6.53 -17.03 2.25
C ILE A 94 6.70 -17.10 0.74
N SER A 95 5.65 -17.53 0.01
CA SER A 95 5.71 -17.67 -1.44
C SER A 95 4.33 -17.53 -2.06
N ILE A 96 4.32 -17.22 -3.35
CA ILE A 96 3.14 -17.32 -4.21
C ILE A 96 3.43 -18.28 -5.36
N ALA A 97 2.43 -19.01 -5.81
CA ALA A 97 2.52 -19.95 -6.91
C ALA A 97 1.23 -19.96 -7.73
N GLU A 98 1.35 -20.30 -9.02
CA GLU A 98 0.17 -20.63 -9.82
C GLU A 98 -0.47 -21.91 -9.31
N ALA A 99 -1.78 -21.94 -9.29
CA ALA A 99 -2.60 -23.08 -8.91
C ALA A 99 -3.83 -23.18 -9.83
N SER A 100 -4.55 -24.25 -9.70
CA SER A 100 -5.84 -24.44 -10.39
C SER A 100 -6.86 -24.96 -9.40
N SER A 101 -8.10 -24.51 -9.54
CA SER A 101 -9.23 -25.08 -8.84
C SER A 101 -9.59 -26.48 -9.37
N ASP A 102 -10.45 -27.19 -8.67
CA ASP A 102 -10.89 -28.54 -9.06
C ASP A 102 -11.60 -28.56 -10.43
N ASP A 103 -12.19 -27.45 -10.86
CA ASP A 103 -12.80 -27.27 -12.19
C ASP A 103 -11.81 -26.72 -13.24
N GLY A 104 -10.50 -26.68 -12.91
CA GLY A 104 -9.42 -26.30 -13.83
C GLY A 104 -9.26 -24.80 -14.06
N LYS A 105 -9.93 -23.93 -13.30
CA LYS A 105 -9.73 -22.48 -13.43
C LYS A 105 -8.43 -22.02 -12.79
N PRO A 106 -7.76 -21.02 -13.39
CA PRO A 106 -6.53 -20.48 -12.83
C PRO A 106 -6.77 -19.86 -11.44
N GLN A 107 -5.91 -20.21 -10.50
CA GLN A 107 -5.87 -19.65 -9.15
C GLN A 107 -4.44 -19.27 -8.76
N VAL A 108 -4.32 -18.52 -7.68
CA VAL A 108 -3.04 -18.22 -7.04
C VAL A 108 -3.04 -18.88 -5.65
N GLN A 109 -1.99 -19.61 -5.36
CA GLN A 109 -1.70 -20.14 -4.04
C GLN A 109 -0.77 -19.17 -3.31
N VAL A 110 -1.17 -18.73 -2.12
CA VAL A 110 -0.38 -17.89 -1.21
C VAL A 110 0.02 -18.75 -0.02
N SER A 111 1.29 -19.15 0.04
CA SER A 111 1.83 -19.94 1.17
C SER A 111 2.27 -19.00 2.29
N TYR A 112 1.96 -19.36 3.50
CA TYR A 112 2.23 -18.54 4.69
C TYR A 112 2.73 -19.36 5.87
N GLU A 113 3.28 -18.65 6.85
CA GLU A 113 3.61 -19.15 8.18
C GLU A 113 3.06 -18.21 9.25
N ASN A 114 2.55 -18.76 10.33
CA ASN A 114 2.12 -18.05 11.52
C ASN A 114 2.35 -18.91 12.78
N ALA A 115 1.85 -18.48 13.95
CA ALA A 115 2.00 -19.21 15.22
C ALA A 115 1.34 -20.60 15.23
N GLU A 116 0.36 -20.85 14.34
CA GLU A 116 -0.34 -22.13 14.21
C GLU A 116 0.38 -23.09 13.27
N GLY A 117 1.37 -22.60 12.51
CA GLY A 117 2.18 -23.37 11.57
C GLY A 117 2.16 -22.80 10.15
N ALA A 118 2.58 -23.63 9.20
CA ALA A 118 2.57 -23.31 7.78
C ALA A 118 1.24 -23.72 7.13
N GLY A 119 0.79 -22.93 6.16
CA GLY A 119 -0.43 -23.21 5.41
C GLY A 119 -0.47 -22.47 4.07
N ALA A 120 -1.58 -22.58 3.36
CA ALA A 120 -1.80 -21.88 2.10
C ALA A 120 -3.24 -21.37 1.97
N VAL A 121 -3.40 -20.25 1.28
CA VAL A 121 -4.67 -19.69 0.80
C VAL A 121 -4.71 -19.84 -0.71
N LEU A 122 -5.82 -20.34 -1.24
CA LEU A 122 -6.10 -20.35 -2.68
C LEU A 122 -7.13 -19.25 -2.99
N ALA A 123 -6.90 -18.51 -4.07
CA ALA A 123 -7.82 -17.48 -4.52
C ALA A 123 -7.72 -17.31 -6.05
N ASP A 124 -8.81 -16.85 -6.68
CA ASP A 124 -8.83 -16.59 -8.13
C ASP A 124 -7.94 -15.42 -8.51
N ARG A 125 -7.79 -14.46 -7.60
CA ARG A 125 -6.90 -13.31 -7.79
C ARG A 125 -6.14 -12.98 -6.49
N LEU A 126 -4.98 -12.38 -6.68
CA LEU A 126 -4.13 -11.88 -5.61
C LEU A 126 -3.92 -10.37 -5.78
N LEU A 127 -4.15 -9.58 -4.73
CA LEU A 127 -3.83 -8.17 -4.67
C LEU A 127 -2.63 -7.94 -3.75
N MET A 128 -1.59 -7.28 -4.30
CA MET A 128 -0.41 -6.86 -3.55
C MET A 128 -0.62 -5.45 -2.98
N SER A 129 -0.67 -5.31 -1.66
CA SER A 129 -1.03 -4.07 -0.96
C SER A 129 -0.18 -3.80 0.28
N VAL A 130 1.13 -4.10 0.22
CA VAL A 130 2.06 -4.01 1.36
C VAL A 130 2.75 -2.65 1.49
N GLY A 131 2.28 -1.64 0.80
CA GLY A 131 2.76 -0.27 0.88
C GLY A 131 3.19 0.32 -0.45
N ARG A 132 3.79 1.52 -0.37
CA ARG A 132 4.25 2.30 -1.52
C ARG A 132 5.68 2.75 -1.31
N ARG A 133 6.39 2.97 -2.42
CA ARG A 133 7.73 3.56 -2.41
C ARG A 133 7.79 4.79 -3.32
N PRO A 134 8.63 5.78 -3.01
CA PRO A 134 8.80 6.94 -3.85
C PRO A 134 9.43 6.57 -5.21
N VAL A 135 8.94 7.16 -6.29
CA VAL A 135 9.56 7.06 -7.62
C VAL A 135 10.54 8.23 -7.76
N ILE A 136 11.82 7.93 -7.65
CA ILE A 136 12.91 8.93 -7.60
C ILE A 136 13.98 8.70 -8.67
N LYS A 137 13.71 7.84 -9.65
CA LYS A 137 14.62 7.50 -10.75
C LYS A 137 14.01 7.82 -12.10
N GLY A 138 14.85 8.05 -13.10
CA GLY A 138 14.44 8.20 -14.49
C GLY A 138 14.17 9.64 -14.96
N PHE A 139 14.35 10.65 -14.08
CA PHE A 139 14.22 12.09 -14.42
C PHE A 139 15.36 12.95 -13.85
N GLY A 140 16.50 12.34 -13.59
CA GLY A 140 17.75 13.06 -13.28
C GLY A 140 17.95 13.40 -11.80
N LEU A 141 17.06 13.02 -10.89
CA LEU A 141 17.25 13.26 -9.43
C LEU A 141 18.46 12.51 -8.86
N GLU A 142 18.90 11.46 -9.52
CA GLU A 142 20.13 10.72 -9.21
C GLU A 142 21.41 11.54 -9.39
N ASN A 143 21.35 12.62 -10.18
CA ASN A 143 22.48 13.53 -10.42
C ASN A 143 22.57 14.66 -9.36
N LEU A 144 21.60 14.71 -8.43
CA LEU A 144 21.54 15.72 -7.38
C LEU A 144 21.85 15.08 -6.02
N ASP A 145 22.67 15.77 -5.22
CA ASP A 145 22.96 15.35 -3.84
C ASP A 145 21.82 15.73 -2.90
N LEU A 146 20.68 15.05 -3.10
CA LEU A 146 19.48 15.23 -2.30
C LEU A 146 19.56 14.39 -1.02
N ARG A 147 19.41 15.04 0.12
CA ARG A 147 19.31 14.35 1.41
C ARG A 147 18.02 13.51 1.45
N ARG A 148 18.16 12.25 1.85
CA ARG A 148 17.07 11.27 1.91
C ARG A 148 16.91 10.70 3.31
N THR A 149 15.70 10.25 3.61
CA THR A 149 15.42 9.45 4.80
C THR A 149 15.92 8.02 4.62
N GLU A 150 15.96 7.22 5.69
CA GLU A 150 16.27 5.78 5.61
C GLU A 150 15.32 5.00 4.69
N ARG A 151 14.08 5.47 4.53
CA ARG A 151 13.06 4.90 3.63
C ARG A 151 13.17 5.39 2.18
N GLY A 152 14.17 6.24 1.87
CA GLY A 152 14.43 6.76 0.54
C GLY A 152 13.62 8.00 0.16
N ASN A 153 12.76 8.54 1.02
CA ASN A 153 12.03 9.78 0.79
C ASN A 153 12.98 10.98 0.79
N ILE A 154 12.63 12.04 0.05
CA ILE A 154 13.44 13.26 -0.03
C ILE A 154 13.12 14.16 1.15
N CYS A 155 14.17 14.55 1.91
CA CYS A 155 14.03 15.49 3.02
C CYS A 155 13.78 16.90 2.51
N VAL A 156 12.75 17.58 3.06
CA VAL A 156 12.42 18.98 2.80
C VAL A 156 12.31 19.76 4.11
N ASN A 157 12.42 21.08 4.03
CA ASN A 157 12.09 21.98 5.14
C ASN A 157 10.58 22.34 5.14
N GLU A 158 10.16 23.21 6.06
CA GLU A 158 8.77 23.66 6.17
C GLU A 158 8.26 24.43 4.94
N CYS A 159 9.17 24.92 4.09
CA CYS A 159 8.86 25.59 2.81
C CYS A 159 8.88 24.63 1.62
N MET A 160 8.89 23.33 1.85
CA MET A 160 8.98 22.27 0.84
C MET A 160 10.26 22.29 0.01
N GLN A 161 11.31 23.03 0.43
CA GLN A 161 12.59 23.06 -0.25
C GLN A 161 13.49 21.90 0.19
N ALA A 162 14.09 21.21 -0.79
CA ALA A 162 15.05 20.14 -0.56
C ALA A 162 16.42 20.67 -0.12
N SER A 163 17.39 19.76 0.11
CA SER A 163 18.78 20.12 0.48
C SER A 163 19.53 20.88 -0.62
N VAL A 164 19.08 20.80 -1.86
CA VAL A 164 19.66 21.54 -3.00
C VAL A 164 18.81 22.79 -3.26
N PRO A 165 19.40 24.01 -3.25
CA PRO A 165 18.67 25.25 -3.51
C PRO A 165 17.93 25.26 -4.85
N GLY A 166 16.72 25.78 -4.85
CA GLY A 166 15.86 25.83 -6.04
C GLY A 166 15.14 24.54 -6.38
N ILE A 167 15.33 23.46 -5.61
CA ILE A 167 14.61 22.21 -5.75
C ILE A 167 13.55 22.13 -4.64
N TYR A 168 12.31 21.92 -5.06
CA TYR A 168 11.15 21.76 -4.18
C TYR A 168 10.51 20.40 -4.42
N VAL A 169 10.02 19.76 -3.36
CA VAL A 169 9.43 18.42 -3.43
C VAL A 169 8.14 18.39 -2.63
N CYS A 170 7.10 17.78 -3.20
CA CYS A 170 5.79 17.64 -2.54
C CYS A 170 5.18 16.26 -2.80
N GLY A 171 4.17 15.92 -2.04
CA GLY A 171 3.43 14.67 -2.13
C GLY A 171 4.21 13.47 -1.60
N ASP A 172 3.91 12.29 -2.11
CA ASP A 172 4.46 11.00 -1.63
C ASP A 172 5.99 10.94 -1.58
N LEU A 173 6.67 11.80 -2.34
CA LEU A 173 8.14 11.85 -2.34
C LEU A 173 8.70 12.33 -1.00
N THR A 174 7.97 13.17 -0.25
CA THR A 174 8.39 13.68 1.07
C THR A 174 8.25 12.62 2.16
N GLY A 175 7.28 11.72 2.02
CA GLY A 175 6.99 10.64 2.97
C GLY A 175 6.30 11.08 4.27
N PHE A 176 5.91 12.37 4.41
CA PHE A 176 5.17 12.86 5.59
C PHE A 176 3.73 12.40 5.59
N SER A 177 3.05 12.54 4.44
CA SER A 177 1.66 12.13 4.28
C SER A 177 1.47 11.61 2.86
N LEU A 178 0.78 10.47 2.73
CA LEU A 178 0.48 9.85 1.43
C LEU A 178 -0.96 10.18 1.01
N LEU A 179 -1.40 11.42 1.25
CA LEU A 179 -2.76 11.89 0.98
C LEU A 179 -2.75 12.98 -0.09
N ALA A 180 -3.70 12.90 -1.00
CA ALA A 180 -3.79 13.82 -2.15
C ALA A 180 -3.95 15.28 -1.72
N HIS A 181 -4.81 15.57 -0.73
CA HIS A 181 -5.02 16.92 -0.23
C HIS A 181 -3.77 17.50 0.47
N THR A 182 -2.97 16.66 1.15
CA THR A 182 -1.68 17.08 1.70
C THR A 182 -0.72 17.45 0.58
N ALA A 183 -0.62 16.64 -0.47
CA ALA A 183 0.23 16.94 -1.61
C ALA A 183 -0.15 18.25 -2.31
N VAL A 184 -1.44 18.58 -2.40
CA VAL A 184 -1.92 19.87 -2.92
C VAL A 184 -1.42 21.01 -2.03
N ARG A 185 -1.58 20.91 -0.72
CA ARG A 185 -1.14 21.96 0.21
C ARG A 185 0.38 22.13 0.21
N GLU A 186 1.14 21.04 0.18
CA GLU A 186 2.60 21.08 0.03
C GLU A 186 3.03 21.79 -1.26
N ALA A 187 2.33 21.52 -2.39
CA ALA A 187 2.58 22.19 -3.65
C ALA A 187 2.29 23.68 -3.61
N GLU A 188 1.21 24.12 -2.94
CA GLU A 188 0.90 25.54 -2.72
C GLU A 188 2.02 26.23 -1.95
N VAL A 189 2.49 25.62 -0.84
CA VAL A 189 3.60 26.15 -0.03
C VAL A 189 4.87 26.30 -0.87
N ALA A 190 5.19 25.28 -1.68
CA ALA A 190 6.35 25.32 -2.59
C ALA A 190 6.24 26.50 -3.59
N VAL A 191 5.07 26.67 -4.23
CA VAL A 191 4.84 27.75 -5.19
C VAL A 191 4.90 29.12 -4.51
N HIS A 192 4.27 29.30 -3.35
CA HIS A 192 4.34 30.54 -2.58
C HIS A 192 5.79 30.90 -2.23
N THR A 193 6.59 29.93 -1.82
CA THR A 193 8.01 30.14 -1.52
C THR A 193 8.80 30.56 -2.77
N ILE A 194 8.55 29.92 -3.92
CA ILE A 194 9.18 30.29 -5.21
C ILE A 194 8.84 31.74 -5.60
N LEU A 195 7.60 32.18 -5.32
CA LEU A 195 7.13 33.55 -5.57
C LEU A 195 7.57 34.58 -4.52
N GLY A 196 8.36 34.18 -3.51
CA GLY A 196 8.81 35.06 -2.42
C GLY A 196 7.70 35.38 -1.41
N GLN A 197 6.59 34.67 -1.40
CA GLN A 197 5.52 34.81 -0.42
C GLN A 197 5.85 34.00 0.82
N LYS A 198 5.46 34.51 2.01
CA LYS A 198 5.63 33.79 3.27
C LYS A 198 4.55 32.74 3.41
N ASP A 199 4.93 31.48 3.39
CA ASP A 199 4.07 30.35 3.68
C ASP A 199 4.90 29.19 4.27
N ALA A 200 4.28 28.30 5.01
CA ALA A 200 4.93 27.15 5.60
C ALA A 200 3.93 25.98 5.75
N MET A 201 4.43 24.77 5.58
CA MET A 201 3.64 23.56 5.79
C MET A 201 3.47 23.28 7.29
N SER A 202 2.25 22.92 7.67
CA SER A 202 1.92 22.44 9.01
C SER A 202 1.13 21.15 8.88
N TYR A 203 1.57 20.10 9.59
CA TYR A 203 0.94 18.78 9.56
C TYR A 203 0.05 18.50 10.80
N TRP A 204 -0.27 19.51 11.61
CA TRP A 204 -1.04 19.34 12.85
C TRP A 204 -2.52 19.01 12.65
N ALA A 205 -3.04 19.20 11.44
CA ALA A 205 -4.45 19.01 11.11
C ALA A 205 -4.61 18.30 9.73
N ILE A 206 -3.95 17.18 9.60
CA ILE A 206 -4.01 16.33 8.42
C ILE A 206 -4.67 15.01 8.77
#